data_f08658d30ff4fdafaaff9c40c2fdf6b0
#
_entry.id   f08658d30ff4fdafaaff9c40c2fdf6b0
#
_cell.length_a   1.000
_cell.length_b   1.000
_cell.length_c   1.000
_cell.angle_alpha   90.00
_cell.angle_beta   90.00
_cell.angle_gamma   90.00
#
_symmetry.space_group_name_H-M   'P 1'
#
loop_
_entity.id
_entity.type
_entity.pdbx_description
1 polymer ?
#
loop_
_entity_poly.entity_id
_entity_poly.type
_entity_poly.pdbx_seq_one_letter_code
_entity_poly.pdbx_strand_id
1 'polypeptide(L)'
;MKRLIRTSIALASAIAISQFAVAAAPLAVGQPAPEFELPDQVGQLHSLEDYRDQWVVLYFYPKDQTPGCTTEACEFRDNIFAYKKLNSQILGVSLDDIASHQGFAEQYDLPFPLLADSEGIAAKAYGVKTRMFGMSVAKRQTFLIDPAGNIAKHYVKVKPNTHSAEVLADLADLGAGTDTPD
;
A
#
# COMPACT_ATOMS: atom_id res chain seq x y z
N MET A 1 -63.10 -45.06 15.60
CA MET A 1 -61.79 -44.91 14.94
C MET A 1 -61.27 -43.49 15.15
N LYS A 2 -60.37 -43.27 16.12
CA LYS A 2 -59.80 -41.97 16.45
C LYS A 2 -58.38 -41.88 15.83
N ARG A 3 -58.18 -40.99 14.83
CA ARG A 3 -56.86 -40.73 14.25
C ARG A 3 -56.07 -39.74 15.08
N LEU A 4 -54.95 -40.18 15.62
CA LEU A 4 -53.97 -39.31 16.30
C LEU A 4 -53.11 -38.62 15.22
N ILE A 5 -53.18 -37.28 15.19
CA ILE A 5 -52.27 -36.44 14.39
C ILE A 5 -51.02 -36.18 15.24
N ARG A 6 -49.87 -36.71 14.81
CA ARG A 6 -48.56 -36.39 15.39
C ARG A 6 -48.02 -35.14 14.73
N THR A 7 -47.97 -34.06 15.46
CA THR A 7 -47.30 -32.82 15.07
C THR A 7 -45.80 -32.93 15.40
N SER A 8 -44.96 -33.04 14.38
CA SER A 8 -43.50 -32.98 14.55
C SER A 8 -43.05 -31.53 14.58
N ILE A 9 -42.56 -31.09 15.75
CA ILE A 9 -41.93 -29.77 15.91
C ILE A 9 -40.46 -29.91 15.49
N ALA A 10 -40.10 -29.30 14.34
CA ALA A 10 -38.73 -29.18 13.90
C ALA A 10 -38.06 -28.01 14.63
N LEU A 11 -37.08 -28.32 15.48
CA LEU A 11 -36.28 -27.34 16.19
C LEU A 11 -35.17 -26.84 15.24
N ALA A 12 -35.34 -25.66 14.67
CA ALA A 12 -34.30 -25.01 13.86
C ALA A 12 -33.28 -24.33 14.79
N SER A 13 -32.12 -24.96 14.97
CA SER A 13 -30.98 -24.34 15.68
C SER A 13 -30.34 -23.30 14.83
N ALA A 14 -30.57 -22.02 15.12
CA ALA A 14 -29.84 -20.90 14.50
C ALA A 14 -28.42 -20.83 15.11
N ILE A 15 -27.40 -21.21 14.33
CA ILE A 15 -26.01 -20.99 14.69
C ILE A 15 -25.71 -19.51 14.42
N ALA A 16 -25.64 -18.71 15.49
CA ALA A 16 -25.16 -17.34 15.42
C ALA A 16 -23.62 -17.36 15.21
N ILE A 17 -23.18 -17.09 13.98
CA ILE A 17 -21.76 -16.86 13.69
C ILE A 17 -21.44 -15.46 14.23
N SER A 18 -20.83 -15.42 15.42
CA SER A 18 -20.29 -14.19 15.99
C SER A 18 -19.07 -13.77 15.17
N GLN A 19 -19.22 -12.76 14.33
CA GLN A 19 -18.10 -12.10 13.66
C GLN A 19 -17.37 -11.24 14.70
N PHE A 20 -16.32 -11.80 15.27
CA PHE A 20 -15.37 -11.00 16.03
C PHE A 20 -14.65 -10.09 15.01
N ALA A 21 -14.92 -8.80 15.05
CA ALA A 21 -14.08 -7.81 14.41
C ALA A 21 -12.72 -7.83 15.11
N VAL A 22 -11.76 -8.54 14.53
CA VAL A 22 -10.36 -8.47 14.96
C VAL A 22 -9.90 -7.06 14.62
N ALA A 23 -9.66 -6.23 15.63
CA ALA A 23 -8.96 -4.98 15.45
C ALA A 23 -7.60 -5.33 14.80
N ALA A 24 -7.34 -4.79 13.63
CA ALA A 24 -6.09 -5.07 12.92
C ALA A 24 -4.91 -4.70 13.83
N ALA A 25 -4.09 -5.68 14.16
CA ALA A 25 -2.85 -5.45 14.88
C ALA A 25 -1.96 -4.50 14.05
N PRO A 26 -1.09 -3.71 14.69
CA PRO A 26 -0.13 -2.90 13.96
C PRO A 26 0.67 -3.79 13.01
N LEU A 27 0.82 -3.36 11.75
CA LEU A 27 1.59 -4.10 10.76
C LEU A 27 3.04 -4.23 11.24
N ALA A 28 3.52 -5.48 11.31
CA ALA A 28 4.86 -5.79 11.76
C ALA A 28 5.72 -6.34 10.62
N VAL A 29 7.04 -6.14 10.73
CA VAL A 29 8.01 -6.76 9.83
C VAL A 29 7.85 -8.28 9.86
N GLY A 30 7.93 -8.92 8.69
CA GLY A 30 7.75 -10.35 8.48
C GLY A 30 6.30 -10.79 8.29
N GLN A 31 5.32 -9.89 8.41
CA GLN A 31 3.91 -10.21 8.12
C GLN A 31 3.55 -9.90 6.66
N PRO A 32 2.59 -10.62 6.08
CA PRO A 32 2.04 -10.28 4.77
C PRO A 32 1.57 -8.82 4.72
N ALA A 33 1.97 -8.11 3.67
CA ALA A 33 1.48 -6.77 3.40
C ALA A 33 -0.01 -6.82 3.03
N PRO A 34 -0.85 -5.87 3.50
CA PRO A 34 -2.24 -5.80 3.09
C PRO A 34 -2.39 -5.64 1.58
N GLU A 35 -3.25 -6.44 0.99
CA GLU A 35 -3.58 -6.33 -0.43
C GLU A 35 -4.35 -5.04 -0.72
N PHE A 36 -4.17 -4.54 -1.94
CA PHE A 36 -4.91 -3.40 -2.49
C PHE A 36 -5.18 -3.63 -3.98
N GLU A 37 -6.16 -2.93 -4.52
CA GLU A 37 -6.40 -2.75 -5.94
C GLU A 37 -6.76 -1.28 -6.16
N LEU A 38 -5.86 -0.51 -6.77
CA LEU A 38 -5.98 0.94 -6.92
C LEU A 38 -5.63 1.38 -8.34
N PRO A 39 -6.34 2.38 -8.91
CA PRO A 39 -5.96 2.97 -10.18
C PRO A 39 -4.77 3.92 -10.02
N ASP A 40 -3.91 3.97 -11.05
CA ASP A 40 -2.84 4.94 -11.16
C ASP A 40 -3.30 6.25 -11.85
N GLN A 41 -2.35 7.14 -12.13
CA GLN A 41 -2.55 8.45 -12.78
C GLN A 41 -3.09 8.37 -14.23
N VAL A 42 -3.10 7.19 -14.86
CA VAL A 42 -3.70 6.98 -16.20
C VAL A 42 -4.93 6.06 -16.14
N GLY A 43 -5.35 5.67 -14.94
CA GLY A 43 -6.51 4.81 -14.70
C GLY A 43 -6.23 3.31 -14.83
N GLN A 44 -4.96 2.90 -14.95
CA GLN A 44 -4.59 1.50 -14.91
C GLN A 44 -4.68 0.98 -13.48
N LEU A 45 -5.34 -0.17 -13.28
CA LEU A 45 -5.42 -0.83 -11.99
C LEU A 45 -4.11 -1.55 -11.66
N HIS A 46 -3.70 -1.41 -10.41
CA HIS A 46 -2.54 -2.07 -9.82
C HIS A 46 -2.95 -2.77 -8.53
N SER A 47 -2.53 -4.00 -8.39
CA SER A 47 -2.63 -4.79 -7.16
C SER A 47 -1.24 -5.12 -6.62
N LEU A 48 -1.12 -5.46 -5.35
CA LEU A 48 0.17 -5.91 -4.81
C LEU A 48 0.63 -7.22 -5.46
N GLU A 49 -0.32 -8.07 -5.88
CA GLU A 49 -0.07 -9.34 -6.58
C GLU A 49 0.69 -9.14 -7.91
N ASP A 50 0.48 -8.01 -8.62
CA ASP A 50 1.15 -7.70 -9.88
C ASP A 50 2.68 -7.53 -9.73
N TYR A 51 3.15 -7.38 -8.50
CA TYR A 51 4.55 -7.10 -8.16
C TYR A 51 5.23 -8.27 -7.44
N ARG A 52 4.67 -9.49 -7.53
CA ARG A 52 5.34 -10.68 -7.02
C ARG A 52 6.71 -10.85 -7.69
N ASP A 53 7.64 -11.44 -6.95
CA ASP A 53 9.04 -11.62 -7.37
C ASP A 53 9.84 -10.32 -7.55
N GLN A 54 9.27 -9.16 -7.11
CA GLN A 54 9.93 -7.87 -7.07
C GLN A 54 9.88 -7.28 -5.67
N TRP A 55 10.86 -6.45 -5.34
CA TRP A 55 10.77 -5.57 -4.19
C TRP A 55 9.79 -4.43 -4.47
N VAL A 56 8.97 -4.06 -3.49
CA VAL A 56 8.03 -2.93 -3.62
C VAL A 56 8.34 -1.88 -2.57
N VAL A 57 8.57 -0.65 -3.03
CA VAL A 57 8.64 0.56 -2.20
C VAL A 57 7.27 1.23 -2.25
N LEU A 58 6.42 0.89 -1.30
CA LEU A 58 5.07 1.46 -1.16
C LEU A 58 5.14 2.67 -0.24
N TYR A 59 5.22 3.89 -0.80
CA TYR A 59 5.28 5.10 -0.01
C TYR A 59 3.94 5.83 0.02
N PHE A 60 3.44 6.07 1.22
CA PHE A 60 2.25 6.88 1.47
C PHE A 60 2.66 8.32 1.74
N TYR A 61 1.94 9.27 1.13
CA TYR A 61 2.20 10.70 1.30
C TYR A 61 0.89 11.49 1.44
N PRO A 62 0.93 12.68 2.11
CA PRO A 62 -0.29 13.40 2.44
C PRO A 62 -1.07 13.96 1.26
N LYS A 63 -0.37 14.59 0.27
CA LYS A 63 -1.06 15.29 -0.81
C LYS A 63 -0.11 15.68 -1.95
N ASP A 64 -0.59 15.52 -3.19
CA ASP A 64 0.08 15.97 -4.41
C ASP A 64 0.47 17.44 -4.34
N GLN A 65 1.55 17.78 -5.06
CA GLN A 65 2.03 19.14 -5.29
C GLN A 65 2.38 19.94 -4.01
N THR A 66 2.40 19.30 -2.84
CA THR A 66 2.92 19.95 -1.62
C THR A 66 4.45 19.85 -1.57
N PRO A 67 5.16 20.86 -1.01
CA PRO A 67 6.62 20.91 -1.10
C PRO A 67 7.34 19.64 -0.67
N GLY A 68 6.97 19.06 0.47
CA GLY A 68 7.61 17.83 0.95
C GLY A 68 7.28 16.59 0.13
N CYS A 69 6.06 16.48 -0.43
CA CYS A 69 5.68 15.35 -1.29
C CYS A 69 6.36 15.47 -2.65
N THR A 70 6.49 16.68 -3.19
CA THR A 70 7.24 16.94 -4.42
C THR A 70 8.72 16.60 -4.26
N THR A 71 9.35 17.02 -3.16
CA THR A 71 10.75 16.66 -2.87
C THR A 71 10.92 15.14 -2.84
N GLU A 72 10.08 14.41 -2.12
CA GLU A 72 10.15 12.96 -1.98
C GLU A 72 9.98 12.25 -3.32
N ALA A 73 8.96 12.63 -4.10
CA ALA A 73 8.71 12.06 -5.42
C ALA A 73 9.87 12.32 -6.40
N CYS A 74 10.43 13.53 -6.41
CA CYS A 74 11.59 13.86 -7.23
C CYS A 74 12.85 13.07 -6.83
N GLU A 75 13.10 12.88 -5.53
CA GLU A 75 14.21 12.04 -5.05
C GLU A 75 14.05 10.57 -5.50
N PHE A 76 12.85 10.02 -5.49
CA PHE A 76 12.57 8.69 -6.05
C PHE A 76 12.77 8.66 -7.57
N ARG A 77 12.27 9.67 -8.29
CA ARG A 77 12.46 9.79 -9.75
C ARG A 77 13.94 9.82 -10.13
N ASP A 78 14.71 10.66 -9.46
CA ASP A 78 16.12 10.87 -9.79
C ASP A 78 16.97 9.61 -9.53
N ASN A 79 16.51 8.73 -8.68
CA ASN A 79 17.14 7.45 -8.35
C ASN A 79 16.50 6.24 -9.04
N ILE A 80 15.56 6.42 -9.97
CA ILE A 80 14.74 5.33 -10.56
C ILE A 80 15.58 4.19 -11.17
N PHE A 81 16.71 4.50 -11.80
CA PHE A 81 17.58 3.48 -12.38
C PHE A 81 18.25 2.60 -11.32
N ALA A 82 18.57 3.15 -10.16
CA ALA A 82 19.12 2.38 -9.05
C ALA A 82 18.07 1.40 -8.50
N TYR A 83 16.82 1.81 -8.36
CA TYR A 83 15.71 0.93 -7.95
C TYR A 83 15.49 -0.20 -8.96
N LYS A 84 15.47 0.11 -10.26
CA LYS A 84 15.33 -0.91 -11.32
C LYS A 84 16.44 -1.95 -11.30
N LYS A 85 17.68 -1.56 -11.02
CA LYS A 85 18.82 -2.50 -10.88
C LYS A 85 18.68 -3.44 -9.70
N LEU A 86 17.93 -3.04 -8.68
CA LEU A 86 17.64 -3.84 -7.48
C LEU A 86 16.32 -4.63 -7.63
N ASN A 87 15.79 -4.78 -8.85
CA ASN A 87 14.48 -5.39 -9.10
C ASN A 87 13.39 -4.82 -8.19
N SER A 88 13.34 -3.50 -8.06
CA SER A 88 12.45 -2.82 -7.12
C SER A 88 11.52 -1.85 -7.84
N GLN A 89 10.23 -1.94 -7.52
CA GLN A 89 9.16 -1.08 -8.01
C GLN A 89 8.78 -0.03 -6.95
N ILE A 90 8.65 1.22 -7.40
CA ILE A 90 8.17 2.33 -6.56
C ILE A 90 6.69 2.54 -6.85
N LEU A 91 5.88 2.63 -5.79
CA LEU A 91 4.46 2.94 -5.83
C LEU A 91 4.16 4.06 -4.83
N GLY A 92 3.70 5.20 -5.32
CA GLY A 92 3.23 6.29 -4.45
C GLY A 92 1.73 6.14 -4.19
N VAL A 93 1.28 6.41 -2.97
CA VAL A 93 -0.14 6.31 -2.61
C VAL A 93 -0.58 7.55 -1.84
N SER A 94 -1.62 8.21 -2.30
CA SER A 94 -2.31 9.25 -1.52
C SER A 94 -3.83 9.14 -1.67
N LEU A 95 -4.57 10.00 -0.95
CA LEU A 95 -6.02 10.07 -1.06
C LEU A 95 -6.47 11.04 -2.16
N ASP A 96 -5.54 11.57 -2.94
CA ASP A 96 -5.86 12.38 -4.13
C ASP A 96 -6.47 11.50 -5.22
N ASP A 97 -7.16 12.12 -6.18
CA ASP A 97 -7.79 11.43 -7.30
C ASP A 97 -6.83 11.26 -8.50
N ILE A 98 -7.27 10.48 -9.48
CA ILE A 98 -6.51 10.19 -10.71
C ILE A 98 -6.09 11.48 -11.42
N ALA A 99 -6.97 12.48 -11.52
CA ALA A 99 -6.69 13.72 -12.22
C ALA A 99 -5.60 14.54 -11.51
N SER A 100 -5.61 14.56 -10.18
CA SER A 100 -4.56 15.18 -9.37
C SER A 100 -3.22 14.48 -9.58
N HIS A 101 -3.20 13.14 -9.52
CA HIS A 101 -2.01 12.34 -9.77
C HIS A 101 -1.46 12.53 -11.18
N GLN A 102 -2.33 12.60 -12.20
CA GLN A 102 -1.92 12.87 -13.57
C GLN A 102 -1.18 14.22 -13.66
N GLY A 103 -1.78 15.29 -13.14
CA GLY A 103 -1.15 16.61 -13.14
C GLY A 103 0.16 16.65 -12.35
N PHE A 104 0.26 15.89 -11.25
CA PHE A 104 1.46 15.79 -10.44
C PHE A 104 2.57 15.02 -11.18
N ALA A 105 2.23 13.87 -11.77
CA ALA A 105 3.18 13.05 -12.52
C ALA A 105 3.69 13.77 -13.78
N GLU A 106 2.82 14.44 -14.53
CA GLU A 106 3.20 15.23 -15.72
C GLU A 106 4.09 16.43 -15.37
N GLN A 107 3.76 17.15 -14.29
CA GLN A 107 4.52 18.34 -13.90
C GLN A 107 5.95 18.04 -13.46
N TYR A 108 6.19 16.86 -12.90
CA TYR A 108 7.50 16.49 -12.34
C TYR A 108 8.14 15.28 -13.04
N ASP A 109 7.61 14.85 -14.20
CA ASP A 109 8.12 13.72 -14.98
C ASP A 109 8.32 12.46 -14.13
N LEU A 110 7.30 12.09 -13.31
CA LEU A 110 7.40 10.94 -12.41
C LEU A 110 7.20 9.63 -13.20
N PRO A 111 8.22 8.74 -13.27
CA PRO A 111 8.20 7.55 -14.12
C PRO A 111 7.67 6.29 -13.43
N PHE A 112 6.89 6.43 -12.36
CA PHE A 112 6.34 5.34 -11.57
C PHE A 112 4.86 5.60 -11.24
N PRO A 113 4.07 4.55 -10.90
CA PRO A 113 2.67 4.69 -10.56
C PRO A 113 2.44 5.53 -9.30
N LEU A 114 1.47 6.45 -9.39
CA LEU A 114 0.84 7.14 -8.28
C LEU A 114 -0.58 6.59 -8.13
N LEU A 115 -0.85 5.88 -7.05
CA LEU A 115 -2.08 5.14 -6.83
C LEU A 115 -3.12 5.97 -6.07
N ALA A 116 -4.31 6.14 -6.66
CA ALA A 116 -5.39 6.95 -6.11
C ALA A 116 -6.23 6.15 -5.11
N ASP A 117 -5.93 6.28 -3.82
CA ASP A 117 -6.71 5.70 -2.71
C ASP A 117 -7.76 6.72 -2.19
N SER A 118 -8.62 7.24 -3.07
CA SER A 118 -9.54 8.34 -2.74
C SER A 118 -10.50 8.03 -1.59
N GLU A 119 -10.84 6.77 -1.36
CA GLU A 119 -11.64 6.32 -0.22
C GLU A 119 -10.78 6.08 1.04
N GLY A 120 -9.48 5.96 0.88
CA GLY A 120 -8.51 5.70 1.95
C GLY A 120 -8.65 4.29 2.52
N ILE A 121 -8.94 3.31 1.65
CA ILE A 121 -9.06 1.89 2.03
C ILE A 121 -7.67 1.32 2.28
N ALA A 122 -6.74 1.49 1.34
CA ALA A 122 -5.36 1.05 1.50
C ALA A 122 -4.68 1.80 2.65
N ALA A 123 -4.81 3.12 2.72
CA ALA A 123 -4.26 3.92 3.83
C ALA A 123 -4.79 3.47 5.20
N LYS A 124 -6.04 3.00 5.28
CA LYS A 124 -6.60 2.43 6.50
C LYS A 124 -6.01 1.05 6.81
N ALA A 125 -5.90 0.17 5.81
CA ALA A 125 -5.34 -1.17 5.97
C ALA A 125 -3.88 -1.12 6.43
N TYR A 126 -3.10 -0.18 5.89
CA TYR A 126 -1.71 0.08 6.29
C TYR A 126 -1.57 0.93 7.59
N GLY A 127 -2.68 1.35 8.22
CA GLY A 127 -2.67 2.11 9.48
C GLY A 127 -2.14 3.55 9.34
N VAL A 128 -2.07 4.07 8.12
CA VAL A 128 -1.54 5.40 7.82
C VAL A 128 -2.61 6.46 7.56
N LYS A 129 -3.90 6.09 7.45
CA LYS A 129 -4.98 7.07 7.30
C LYS A 129 -5.08 7.98 8.53
N THR A 130 -5.15 9.29 8.32
CA THR A 130 -5.23 10.28 9.38
C THR A 130 -6.06 11.50 8.95
N ARG A 131 -6.19 12.49 9.82
CA ARG A 131 -6.80 13.78 9.49
C ARG A 131 -5.79 14.91 9.68
N MET A 132 -5.74 15.81 8.69
CA MET A 132 -4.92 17.01 8.74
C MET A 132 -5.77 18.18 8.24
N PHE A 133 -5.90 19.25 9.04
CA PHE A 133 -6.71 20.43 8.72
C PHE A 133 -8.16 20.11 8.30
N GLY A 134 -8.77 19.10 8.94
CA GLY A 134 -10.14 18.67 8.66
C GLY A 134 -10.31 17.70 7.49
N MET A 135 -9.29 17.49 6.67
CA MET A 135 -9.28 16.57 5.52
C MET A 135 -8.67 15.21 5.91
N SER A 136 -9.17 14.13 5.29
CA SER A 136 -8.52 12.83 5.37
C SER A 136 -7.29 12.83 4.47
N VAL A 137 -6.16 12.33 4.98
CA VAL A 137 -4.90 12.21 4.25
C VAL A 137 -4.16 10.95 4.71
N ALA A 138 -3.15 10.53 3.96
CA ALA A 138 -2.20 9.53 4.44
C ALA A 138 -1.08 10.21 5.26
N LYS A 139 -0.59 9.53 6.30
CA LYS A 139 0.67 9.89 6.95
C LYS A 139 1.82 9.59 5.99
N ARG A 140 2.89 10.38 6.06
CA ARG A 140 4.12 10.11 5.33
C ARG A 140 4.85 8.92 5.96
N GLN A 141 4.65 7.75 5.40
CA GLN A 141 5.27 6.49 5.84
C GLN A 141 5.51 5.60 4.63
N THR A 142 6.55 4.78 4.69
CA THR A 142 6.90 3.87 3.60
C THR A 142 7.01 2.45 4.12
N PHE A 143 6.50 1.50 3.35
CA PHE A 143 6.66 0.08 3.57
C PHE A 143 7.55 -0.49 2.46
N LEU A 144 8.62 -1.15 2.84
CA LEU A 144 9.42 -1.97 1.95
C LEU A 144 8.86 -3.39 2.02
N ILE A 145 8.45 -3.91 0.88
CA ILE A 145 7.80 -5.22 0.77
C ILE A 145 8.72 -6.13 -0.03
N ASP A 146 8.96 -7.33 0.47
CA ASP A 146 9.83 -8.32 -0.15
C ASP A 146 9.14 -9.01 -1.36
N PRO A 147 9.89 -9.74 -2.21
CA PRO A 147 9.35 -10.45 -3.37
C PRO A 147 8.27 -11.49 -3.03
N ALA A 148 8.22 -11.98 -1.78
CA ALA A 148 7.17 -12.88 -1.30
C ALA A 148 5.90 -12.15 -0.83
N GLY A 149 5.89 -10.80 -0.83
CA GLY A 149 4.78 -9.97 -0.42
C GLY A 149 4.70 -9.69 1.08
N ASN A 150 5.80 -9.88 1.83
CA ASN A 150 5.84 -9.59 3.26
C ASN A 150 6.49 -8.23 3.52
N ILE A 151 6.10 -7.56 4.61
CA ILE A 151 6.72 -6.31 5.05
C ILE A 151 8.15 -6.61 5.53
N ALA A 152 9.14 -6.16 4.77
CA ALA A 152 10.56 -6.27 5.15
C ALA A 152 11.00 -5.12 6.05
N LYS A 153 10.47 -3.91 5.83
CA LYS A 153 10.78 -2.73 6.66
C LYS A 153 9.63 -1.72 6.66
N HIS A 154 9.49 -0.97 7.75
CA HIS A 154 8.50 0.10 7.88
C HIS A 154 9.17 1.39 8.35
N TYR A 155 9.09 2.43 7.52
CA TYR A 155 9.62 3.76 7.81
C TYR A 155 8.50 4.65 8.36
N VAL A 156 8.44 4.77 9.68
CA VAL A 156 7.41 5.55 10.39
C VAL A 156 7.69 7.06 10.33
N LYS A 157 8.96 7.44 10.22
CA LYS A 157 9.42 8.83 10.15
C LYS A 157 10.28 9.00 8.91
N VAL A 158 9.72 9.67 7.91
CA VAL A 158 10.36 9.89 6.61
C VAL A 158 10.83 11.33 6.49
N LYS A 159 12.09 11.50 6.05
CA LYS A 159 12.67 12.80 5.66
C LYS A 159 12.70 12.87 4.13
N PRO A 160 11.86 13.68 3.47
CA PRO A 160 11.69 13.66 2.02
C PRO A 160 12.99 13.73 1.20
N ASN A 161 13.94 14.55 1.63
CA ASN A 161 15.19 14.83 0.92
C ASN A 161 16.29 13.77 1.05
N THR A 162 16.11 12.75 1.88
CA THR A 162 17.11 11.67 2.09
C THR A 162 16.49 10.29 2.03
N HIS A 163 15.16 10.22 1.92
CA HIS A 163 14.44 8.96 2.05
C HIS A 163 14.76 7.96 0.94
N SER A 164 14.83 8.43 -0.30
CA SER A 164 15.18 7.56 -1.43
C SER A 164 16.54 6.90 -1.24
N ALA A 165 17.55 7.64 -0.79
CA ALA A 165 18.89 7.08 -0.52
C ALA A 165 18.88 6.09 0.66
N GLU A 166 18.08 6.36 1.71
CA GLU A 166 17.90 5.45 2.85
C GLU A 166 17.29 4.12 2.40
N VAL A 167 16.23 4.16 1.58
CA VAL A 167 15.56 2.95 1.06
C VAL A 167 16.50 2.14 0.15
N LEU A 168 17.30 2.80 -0.71
CA LEU A 168 18.26 2.12 -1.57
C LEU A 168 19.34 1.39 -0.76
N ALA A 169 19.85 2.00 0.30
CA ALA A 169 20.82 1.35 1.18
C ALA A 169 20.22 0.10 1.86
N ASP A 170 19.00 0.22 2.37
CA ASP A 170 18.29 -0.91 2.99
C ASP A 170 17.96 -2.03 2.01
N LEU A 171 17.59 -1.72 0.76
CA LEU A 171 17.38 -2.71 -0.29
C LEU A 171 18.66 -3.50 -0.57
N ALA A 172 19.81 -2.83 -0.67
CA ALA A 172 21.10 -3.48 -0.87
C ALA A 172 21.46 -4.38 0.31
N ASP A 173 21.25 -3.90 1.55
CA ASP A 173 21.52 -4.68 2.78
C ASP A 173 20.61 -5.91 2.91
N LEU A 174 19.38 -5.85 2.37
CA LEU A 174 18.43 -6.96 2.35
C LEU A 174 18.66 -7.94 1.17
N GLY A 175 19.69 -7.72 0.35
CA GLY A 175 20.06 -8.59 -0.76
C GLY A 175 19.27 -8.38 -2.04
N ALA A 176 18.58 -7.25 -2.19
CA ALA A 176 17.93 -6.92 -3.46
C ALA A 176 18.95 -6.90 -4.62
N GLY A 177 18.57 -7.47 -5.77
CA GLY A 177 19.43 -7.55 -6.95
C GLY A 177 20.40 -8.73 -6.98
N THR A 178 20.44 -9.58 -5.94
CA THR A 178 21.30 -10.77 -5.92
C THR A 178 20.68 -12.00 -6.61
N ASP A 179 19.36 -11.96 -6.84
CA ASP A 179 18.59 -13.08 -7.40
C ASP A 179 18.26 -12.89 -8.90
N THR A 180 19.01 -12.06 -9.64
CA THR A 180 18.84 -11.98 -11.10
C THR A 180 19.53 -13.20 -11.71
N PRO A 181 18.81 -14.20 -12.24
CA PRO A 181 19.45 -15.26 -13.01
C PRO A 181 20.09 -14.66 -14.26
N ASP A 182 21.36 -15.00 -14.53
CA ASP A 182 22.11 -14.70 -15.76
C ASP A 182 21.38 -15.20 -17.03
#